data_001732847b634188498d99ec722c663b
#
_entry.id   001732847b634188498d99ec722c663b
#
_cell.length_a   1.000
_cell.length_b   1.000
_cell.length_c   1.000
_cell.angle_alpha   90.00
_cell.angle_beta   90.00
_cell.angle_gamma   90.00
#
_symmetry.space_group_name_H-M   'P 1'
#
loop_
_entity.id
_entity.type
_entity.pdbx_description
1 polymer ?
#
loop_
_entity_poly.entity_id
_entity_poly.type
_entity_poly.pdbx_seq_one_letter_code
_entity_poly.pdbx_strand_id
1 'polypeptide(L)'
;MQNIFDTHAHYCSRQFDADRGELMAALPAGGVAGVLECATHSGDAPRVLELARSQPFVYAALGIHPESIIEEDAATVAVYHGDWRAELDAMRPLFDDPKVVAVGEIGLDYHWPVPRQEQLELFEAQLQLAAELDLPVSGHDREAHAEMYELLRRYKPRGVLHCYSGSAEDAVWLTGQGMYLGFGGAVTYKGAKRAARVLAAIEPRWAVLETDCPYMAPEPVRGRRNDSRNIAHVAAYIAGIWQMEPQAVLDLTAANARECFRIV
;
A
#
# COMPACT_ATOMS: atom_id res chain seq x y z
N MET A 1 -11.79 19.01 3.38
CA MET A 1 -12.10 17.61 3.74
C MET A 1 -11.18 17.20 4.87
N GLN A 2 -11.60 16.26 5.70
CA GLN A 2 -10.86 15.82 6.89
C GLN A 2 -10.86 14.28 6.94
N ASN A 3 -10.13 13.72 7.92
CA ASN A 3 -10.07 12.27 8.15
C ASN A 3 -9.56 11.45 6.94
N ILE A 4 -8.59 12.00 6.21
CA ILE A 4 -7.91 11.28 5.13
C ILE A 4 -6.97 10.24 5.76
N PHE A 5 -7.13 8.97 5.38
CA PHE A 5 -6.18 7.91 5.70
C PHE A 5 -5.57 7.40 4.39
N ASP A 6 -4.25 7.55 4.25
CA ASP A 6 -3.48 7.07 3.11
C ASP A 6 -2.91 5.68 3.44
N THR A 7 -3.42 4.64 2.79
CA THR A 7 -3.04 3.26 3.10
C THR A 7 -1.79 2.77 2.35
N HIS A 8 -1.17 3.63 1.54
CA HIS A 8 0.06 3.29 0.83
C HIS A 8 0.81 4.54 0.37
N ALA A 9 1.97 4.79 0.97
CA ALA A 9 2.79 5.97 0.70
C ALA A 9 4.29 5.67 0.83
N HIS A 10 5.12 6.44 0.11
CA HIS A 10 6.59 6.35 0.14
C HIS A 10 7.21 7.74 0.38
N TYR A 11 6.91 8.37 1.50
CA TYR A 11 7.49 9.67 1.87
C TYR A 11 9.00 9.58 2.14
N CYS A 12 9.54 8.38 2.39
CA CYS A 12 10.98 8.15 2.47
C CYS A 12 11.69 8.15 1.11
N SER A 13 10.95 8.24 -0.01
CA SER A 13 11.52 8.43 -1.35
C SER A 13 12.40 9.67 -1.43
N ARG A 14 13.50 9.59 -2.19
CA ARG A 14 14.41 10.71 -2.49
C ARG A 14 13.69 11.94 -3.08
N GLN A 15 12.55 11.74 -3.74
CA GLN A 15 11.76 12.84 -4.29
C GLN A 15 11.21 13.80 -3.22
N PHE A 16 11.20 13.40 -1.95
CA PHE A 16 10.78 14.24 -0.82
C PHE A 16 11.96 14.78 0.00
N ASP A 17 13.20 14.44 -0.30
CA ASP A 17 14.35 14.81 0.55
C ASP A 17 14.46 16.31 0.81
N ALA A 18 14.09 17.13 -0.18
CA ALA A 18 14.21 18.58 -0.08
C ALA A 18 13.21 19.24 0.89
N ASP A 19 12.02 18.65 1.08
CA ASP A 19 10.90 19.27 1.79
C ASP A 19 10.08 18.30 2.67
N ARG A 20 10.56 17.06 2.86
CA ARG A 20 9.83 16.02 3.64
C ARG A 20 9.33 16.53 4.97
N GLY A 21 10.21 17.18 5.76
CA GLY A 21 9.85 17.66 7.10
C GLY A 21 8.72 18.69 7.08
N GLU A 22 8.79 19.65 6.17
CA GLU A 22 7.75 20.69 6.00
C GLU A 22 6.44 20.08 5.51
N LEU A 23 6.53 19.18 4.54
CA LEU A 23 5.36 18.49 3.98
C LEU A 23 4.66 17.65 5.06
N MET A 24 5.39 16.80 5.79
CA MET A 24 4.82 15.97 6.86
C MET A 24 4.13 16.83 7.94
N ALA A 25 4.74 17.94 8.34
CA ALA A 25 4.15 18.86 9.31
C ALA A 25 2.85 19.52 8.78
N ALA A 26 2.71 19.67 7.46
CA ALA A 26 1.54 20.28 6.84
C ALA A 26 0.37 19.30 6.58
N LEU A 27 0.62 17.99 6.55
CA LEU A 27 -0.39 16.98 6.23
C LEU A 27 -1.62 17.03 7.16
N PRO A 28 -1.49 17.11 8.50
CA PRO A 28 -2.66 17.20 9.39
C PRO A 28 -3.54 18.42 9.15
N ALA A 29 -2.94 19.58 8.87
CA ALA A 29 -3.68 20.79 8.50
C ALA A 29 -4.42 20.63 7.16
N GLY A 30 -3.92 19.76 6.27
CA GLY A 30 -4.55 19.35 5.02
C GLY A 30 -5.64 18.28 5.19
N GLY A 31 -5.93 17.87 6.43
CA GLY A 31 -6.98 16.88 6.74
C GLY A 31 -6.51 15.42 6.79
N VAL A 32 -5.21 15.18 6.71
CA VAL A 32 -4.64 13.82 6.80
C VAL A 32 -4.61 13.37 8.26
N ALA A 33 -5.25 12.23 8.55
CA ALA A 33 -5.41 11.66 9.87
C ALA A 33 -4.63 10.34 10.03
N GLY A 34 -4.14 9.76 8.95
CA GLY A 34 -3.32 8.55 8.97
C GLY A 34 -2.56 8.34 7.68
N VAL A 35 -1.37 7.76 7.77
CA VAL A 35 -0.52 7.36 6.64
C VAL A 35 0.12 6.02 6.98
N LEU A 36 0.05 5.06 6.07
CA LEU A 36 0.87 3.87 6.07
C LEU A 36 2.06 4.10 5.16
N GLU A 37 3.23 4.27 5.74
CA GLU A 37 4.51 4.39 5.04
C GLU A 37 5.07 3.00 4.77
N CYS A 38 5.35 2.69 3.51
CA CYS A 38 5.76 1.36 3.09
C CYS A 38 7.26 1.32 2.79
N ALA A 39 7.95 0.34 3.39
CA ALA A 39 9.31 -0.02 3.03
C ALA A 39 9.31 -0.96 1.82
N THR A 40 10.37 -0.91 1.02
CA THR A 40 10.58 -1.78 -0.14
C THR A 40 11.72 -2.78 0.04
N HIS A 41 12.59 -2.55 1.04
CA HIS A 41 13.68 -3.46 1.42
C HIS A 41 14.23 -3.09 2.81
N SER A 42 15.12 -3.91 3.39
CA SER A 42 15.68 -3.67 4.73
C SER A 42 16.47 -2.38 4.86
N GLY A 43 17.03 -1.88 3.77
CA GLY A 43 17.85 -0.65 3.77
C GLY A 43 17.03 0.63 3.97
N ASP A 44 15.75 0.66 3.57
CA ASP A 44 14.87 1.80 3.79
C ASP A 44 14.01 1.66 5.06
N ALA A 45 13.81 0.44 5.57
CA ALA A 45 13.01 0.16 6.76
C ALA A 45 13.40 1.02 8.00
N PRO A 46 14.67 1.29 8.31
CA PRO A 46 15.03 2.18 9.42
C PRO A 46 14.52 3.61 9.24
N ARG A 47 14.54 4.15 8.02
CA ARG A 47 14.03 5.51 7.71
C ARG A 47 12.50 5.55 7.81
N VAL A 48 11.82 4.50 7.35
CA VAL A 48 10.37 4.33 7.47
C VAL A 48 9.97 4.32 8.95
N LEU A 49 10.68 3.56 9.79
CA LEU A 49 10.44 3.52 11.23
C LEU A 49 10.73 4.85 11.92
N GLU A 50 11.81 5.54 11.56
CA GLU A 50 12.14 6.86 12.10
C GLU A 50 11.02 7.85 11.77
N LEU A 51 10.53 7.87 10.52
CA LEU A 51 9.41 8.71 10.11
C LEU A 51 8.14 8.38 10.90
N ALA A 52 7.80 7.09 11.02
CA ALA A 52 6.63 6.64 11.75
C ALA A 52 6.68 6.99 13.24
N ARG A 53 7.86 6.88 13.88
CA ARG A 53 8.07 7.26 15.29
C ARG A 53 8.01 8.78 15.49
N SER A 54 8.45 9.57 14.51
CA SER A 54 8.47 11.03 14.58
C SER A 54 7.10 11.67 14.41
N GLN A 55 6.14 10.95 13.82
CA GLN A 55 4.80 11.46 13.48
C GLN A 55 3.72 10.59 14.12
N PRO A 56 2.81 11.15 14.94
CA PRO A 56 1.79 10.36 15.62
C PRO A 56 0.81 9.66 14.66
N PHE A 57 0.57 10.24 13.49
CA PHE A 57 -0.37 9.77 12.47
C PHE A 57 0.27 8.87 11.41
N VAL A 58 1.57 8.58 11.48
CA VAL A 58 2.26 7.70 10.55
C VAL A 58 2.48 6.32 11.18
N TYR A 59 2.21 5.30 10.41
CA TYR A 59 2.41 3.88 10.70
C TYR A 59 3.35 3.29 9.65
N ALA A 60 3.93 2.13 9.92
CA ALA A 60 4.89 1.48 9.04
C ALA A 60 4.37 0.13 8.53
N ALA A 61 4.61 -0.15 7.27
CA ALA A 61 4.61 -1.49 6.71
C ALA A 61 6.04 -1.85 6.30
N LEU A 62 6.54 -3.02 6.71
CA LEU A 62 7.89 -3.47 6.40
C LEU A 62 7.83 -4.74 5.55
N GLY A 63 8.62 -4.76 4.47
CA GLY A 63 8.68 -5.88 3.55
C GLY A 63 9.80 -5.73 2.53
N ILE A 64 9.92 -6.73 1.67
CA ILE A 64 10.83 -6.74 0.53
C ILE A 64 9.97 -6.78 -0.73
N HIS A 65 10.01 -5.69 -1.49
CA HIS A 65 9.29 -5.56 -2.76
C HIS A 65 9.91 -6.46 -3.83
N PRO A 66 9.14 -7.05 -4.76
CA PRO A 66 9.68 -7.93 -5.78
C PRO A 66 10.78 -7.30 -6.65
N GLU A 67 10.73 -6.01 -6.95
CA GLU A 67 11.78 -5.33 -7.72
C GLU A 67 13.11 -5.25 -6.97
N SER A 68 13.09 -5.26 -5.64
CA SER A 68 14.31 -5.19 -4.82
C SER A 68 15.25 -6.38 -5.04
N ILE A 69 14.74 -7.49 -5.61
CA ILE A 69 15.57 -8.65 -5.96
C ILE A 69 16.63 -8.30 -7.01
N ILE A 70 16.36 -7.33 -7.89
CA ILE A 70 17.25 -6.94 -8.99
C ILE A 70 17.70 -5.48 -8.94
N GLU A 71 17.15 -4.67 -8.06
CA GLU A 71 17.47 -3.25 -7.95
C GLU A 71 18.85 -3.06 -7.26
N GLU A 72 19.81 -2.48 -7.98
CA GLU A 72 21.20 -2.38 -7.52
C GLU A 72 21.36 -1.62 -6.18
N ASP A 73 20.53 -0.61 -5.94
CA ASP A 73 20.54 0.22 -4.73
C ASP A 73 19.78 -0.43 -3.56
N ALA A 74 18.93 -1.46 -3.83
CA ALA A 74 18.20 -2.15 -2.79
C ALA A 74 19.13 -2.99 -1.90
N ALA A 75 18.81 -3.09 -0.62
CA ALA A 75 19.64 -3.87 0.31
C ALA A 75 19.76 -5.34 -0.09
N THR A 76 18.71 -5.90 -0.70
CA THR A 76 18.71 -7.27 -1.24
C THR A 76 19.92 -7.52 -2.13
N VAL A 77 20.25 -6.59 -3.02
CA VAL A 77 21.41 -6.70 -3.93
C VAL A 77 22.66 -6.13 -3.26
N ALA A 78 22.60 -4.89 -2.77
CA ALA A 78 23.78 -4.15 -2.31
C ALA A 78 24.41 -4.70 -1.02
N VAL A 79 23.60 -5.29 -0.13
CA VAL A 79 24.04 -5.76 1.20
C VAL A 79 24.01 -7.28 1.28
N TYR A 80 22.91 -7.89 0.82
CA TYR A 80 22.66 -9.34 0.96
C TYR A 80 23.04 -10.15 -0.28
N HIS A 81 23.53 -9.50 -1.35
CA HIS A 81 24.03 -10.17 -2.57
C HIS A 81 23.00 -11.13 -3.20
N GLY A 82 21.70 -10.76 -3.16
CA GLY A 82 20.59 -11.56 -3.66
C GLY A 82 20.01 -12.55 -2.66
N ASP A 83 20.58 -12.68 -1.46
CA ASP A 83 20.02 -13.54 -0.41
C ASP A 83 18.90 -12.83 0.36
N TRP A 84 17.73 -12.74 -0.26
CA TRP A 84 16.54 -12.15 0.36
C TRP A 84 16.08 -12.91 1.64
N ARG A 85 16.49 -14.17 1.82
CA ARG A 85 16.16 -14.92 3.03
C ARG A 85 16.95 -14.39 4.22
N ALA A 86 18.24 -14.17 4.05
CA ALA A 86 19.08 -13.54 5.08
C ALA A 86 18.60 -12.11 5.38
N GLU A 87 18.16 -11.36 4.36
CA GLU A 87 17.58 -10.03 4.54
C GLU A 87 16.30 -10.07 5.36
N LEU A 88 15.36 -10.96 5.00
CA LEU A 88 14.07 -11.10 5.71
C LEU A 88 14.30 -11.49 7.18
N ASP A 89 15.24 -12.39 7.46
CA ASP A 89 15.61 -12.77 8.82
C ASP A 89 16.19 -11.59 9.59
N ALA A 90 17.01 -10.75 8.97
CA ALA A 90 17.57 -9.55 9.58
C ALA A 90 16.50 -8.47 9.86
N MET A 91 15.40 -8.44 9.09
CA MET A 91 14.28 -7.53 9.32
C MET A 91 13.37 -7.96 10.49
N ARG A 92 13.35 -9.24 10.87
CA ARG A 92 12.43 -9.77 11.90
C ARG A 92 12.36 -8.94 13.18
N PRO A 93 13.48 -8.50 13.79
CA PRO A 93 13.43 -7.69 15.01
C PRO A 93 12.74 -6.33 14.86
N LEU A 94 12.63 -5.81 13.64
CA LEU A 94 12.00 -4.53 13.38
C LEU A 94 10.47 -4.59 13.51
N PHE A 95 9.87 -5.78 13.38
CA PHE A 95 8.42 -5.99 13.52
C PHE A 95 7.94 -5.90 14.97
N ASP A 96 8.84 -5.88 15.95
CA ASP A 96 8.50 -5.64 17.37
C ASP A 96 8.14 -4.17 17.65
N ASP A 97 8.41 -3.25 16.70
CA ASP A 97 8.08 -1.84 16.87
C ASP A 97 6.55 -1.63 16.79
N PRO A 98 5.95 -0.93 17.78
CA PRO A 98 4.50 -0.71 17.81
C PRO A 98 3.97 0.15 16.67
N LYS A 99 4.84 0.81 15.90
CA LYS A 99 4.48 1.56 14.71
C LYS A 99 4.33 0.66 13.47
N VAL A 100 4.85 -0.58 13.52
CA VAL A 100 4.70 -1.56 12.44
C VAL A 100 3.33 -2.21 12.56
N VAL A 101 2.48 -1.98 11.58
CA VAL A 101 1.09 -2.46 11.56
C VAL A 101 0.80 -3.41 10.40
N ALA A 102 1.77 -3.64 9.50
CA ALA A 102 1.62 -4.54 8.36
C ALA A 102 2.96 -5.12 7.89
N VAL A 103 2.90 -6.26 7.24
CA VAL A 103 3.99 -6.76 6.38
C VAL A 103 3.75 -6.21 4.98
N GLY A 104 4.66 -5.39 4.47
CA GLY A 104 4.53 -4.70 3.17
C GLY A 104 5.63 -3.62 2.97
N GLU A 105 5.90 -3.27 1.73
CA GLU A 105 5.22 -3.70 0.51
C GLU A 105 5.77 -5.06 0.06
N ILE A 106 4.87 -6.00 -0.25
CA ILE A 106 5.22 -7.36 -0.66
C ILE A 106 4.33 -7.80 -1.83
N GLY A 107 4.78 -8.73 -2.65
CA GLY A 107 3.90 -9.23 -3.71
C GLY A 107 4.61 -9.69 -4.96
N LEU A 108 3.95 -9.48 -6.10
CA LEU A 108 4.42 -9.91 -7.41
C LEU A 108 4.35 -8.78 -8.44
N ASP A 109 5.44 -8.60 -9.20
CA ASP A 109 5.52 -7.68 -10.32
C ASP A 109 6.10 -8.39 -11.55
N TYR A 110 5.27 -8.64 -12.56
CA TYR A 110 5.70 -9.29 -13.80
C TYR A 110 5.96 -8.30 -14.95
N HIS A 111 5.82 -7.02 -14.65
CA HIS A 111 6.15 -5.97 -15.61
C HIS A 111 7.66 -5.83 -15.81
N TRP A 112 8.44 -6.02 -14.73
CA TRP A 112 9.90 -5.95 -14.75
C TRP A 112 10.53 -7.33 -14.93
N PRO A 113 11.77 -7.41 -15.45
CA PRO A 113 12.44 -8.68 -15.71
C PRO A 113 12.99 -9.36 -14.45
N VAL A 114 12.23 -9.33 -13.36
CA VAL A 114 12.57 -10.01 -12.11
C VAL A 114 12.24 -11.50 -12.26
N PRO A 115 13.10 -12.42 -11.81
CA PRO A 115 12.83 -13.86 -11.90
C PRO A 115 11.55 -14.24 -11.16
N ARG A 116 10.57 -14.78 -11.88
CA ARG A 116 9.24 -15.10 -11.33
C ARG A 116 9.29 -16.06 -10.16
N GLN A 117 10.13 -17.10 -10.25
CA GLN A 117 10.26 -18.12 -9.20
C GLN A 117 10.75 -17.50 -7.89
N GLU A 118 11.72 -16.58 -7.96
CA GLU A 118 12.23 -15.86 -6.78
C GLU A 118 11.18 -14.96 -6.16
N GLN A 119 10.39 -14.23 -6.99
CA GLN A 119 9.28 -13.44 -6.50
C GLN A 119 8.25 -14.29 -5.75
N LEU A 120 7.88 -15.46 -6.32
CA LEU A 120 6.91 -16.38 -5.71
C LEU A 120 7.41 -16.88 -4.36
N GLU A 121 8.68 -17.32 -4.28
CA GLU A 121 9.29 -17.80 -3.04
C GLU A 121 9.38 -16.71 -1.98
N LEU A 122 9.81 -15.50 -2.37
CA LEU A 122 9.89 -14.35 -1.48
C LEU A 122 8.50 -13.96 -0.97
N PHE A 123 7.51 -13.85 -1.87
CA PHE A 123 6.15 -13.48 -1.48
C PHE A 123 5.53 -14.53 -0.55
N GLU A 124 5.71 -15.82 -0.84
CA GLU A 124 5.23 -16.93 0.01
C GLU A 124 5.87 -16.86 1.41
N ALA A 125 7.18 -16.61 1.50
CA ALA A 125 7.87 -16.47 2.79
C ALA A 125 7.34 -15.26 3.60
N GLN A 126 7.03 -14.15 2.95
CA GLN A 126 6.48 -12.96 3.61
C GLN A 126 5.01 -13.13 4.02
N LEU A 127 4.21 -13.91 3.26
CA LEU A 127 2.86 -14.31 3.69
C LEU A 127 2.92 -15.21 4.95
N GLN A 128 3.90 -16.12 5.02
CA GLN A 128 4.13 -16.94 6.22
C GLN A 128 4.53 -16.07 7.41
N LEU A 129 5.45 -15.11 7.22
CA LEU A 129 5.84 -14.15 8.24
C LEU A 129 4.64 -13.35 8.75
N ALA A 130 3.79 -12.84 7.86
CA ALA A 130 2.60 -12.09 8.22
C ALA A 130 1.63 -12.93 9.07
N ALA A 131 1.46 -14.22 8.72
CA ALA A 131 0.65 -15.16 9.50
C ALA A 131 1.26 -15.46 10.87
N GLU A 132 2.59 -15.64 10.97
CA GLU A 132 3.33 -15.87 12.20
C GLU A 132 3.19 -14.69 13.18
N LEU A 133 3.27 -13.45 12.65
CA LEU A 133 3.18 -12.22 13.43
C LEU A 133 1.73 -11.73 13.67
N ASP A 134 0.73 -12.39 13.09
CA ASP A 134 -0.67 -11.95 13.05
C ASP A 134 -0.83 -10.50 12.52
N LEU A 135 0.00 -10.11 11.56
CA LEU A 135 -0.06 -8.82 10.91
C LEU A 135 -0.80 -8.89 9.56
N PRO A 136 -1.54 -7.84 9.18
CA PRO A 136 -2.08 -7.72 7.83
C PRO A 136 -0.96 -7.49 6.81
N VAL A 137 -1.27 -7.67 5.53
CA VAL A 137 -0.35 -7.41 4.43
C VAL A 137 -0.73 -6.15 3.65
N SER A 138 0.28 -5.43 3.12
CA SER A 138 0.13 -4.46 2.05
C SER A 138 0.72 -5.07 0.79
N GLY A 139 -0.16 -5.54 -0.10
CA GLY A 139 0.21 -6.39 -1.24
C GLY A 139 0.28 -5.63 -2.56
N HIS A 140 1.36 -5.84 -3.31
CA HIS A 140 1.61 -5.36 -4.65
C HIS A 140 1.29 -6.44 -5.70
N ASP A 141 0.50 -6.09 -6.71
CA ASP A 141 0.13 -6.99 -7.80
C ASP A 141 0.14 -6.26 -9.14
N ARG A 142 1.18 -6.50 -9.92
CA ARG A 142 1.29 -5.94 -11.26
C ARG A 142 1.52 -7.03 -12.30
N GLU A 143 0.51 -7.22 -13.18
CA GLU A 143 0.54 -8.21 -14.25
C GLU A 143 0.71 -9.67 -13.77
N ALA A 144 0.43 -9.94 -12.47
CA ALA A 144 0.69 -11.23 -11.80
C ALA A 144 -0.57 -11.84 -11.15
N HIS A 145 -1.77 -11.35 -11.51
CA HIS A 145 -3.04 -11.67 -10.83
C HIS A 145 -3.28 -13.16 -10.59
N ALA A 146 -2.93 -14.03 -11.54
CA ALA A 146 -3.23 -15.46 -11.42
C ALA A 146 -2.49 -16.10 -10.25
N GLU A 147 -1.18 -15.94 -10.19
CA GLU A 147 -0.33 -16.48 -9.13
C GLU A 147 -0.53 -15.74 -7.81
N MET A 148 -0.74 -14.42 -7.86
CA MET A 148 -1.12 -13.63 -6.69
C MET A 148 -2.36 -14.23 -6.02
N TYR A 149 -3.46 -14.43 -6.77
CA TYR A 149 -4.70 -14.94 -6.20
C TYR A 149 -4.61 -16.40 -5.77
N GLU A 150 -3.74 -17.20 -6.38
CA GLU A 150 -3.46 -18.56 -5.92
C GLU A 150 -2.83 -18.56 -4.52
N LEU A 151 -1.81 -17.73 -4.30
CA LEU A 151 -1.17 -17.58 -2.99
C LEU A 151 -2.13 -16.99 -1.96
N LEU A 152 -2.89 -15.95 -2.30
CA LEU A 152 -3.90 -15.38 -1.40
C LEU A 152 -4.99 -16.40 -1.01
N ARG A 153 -5.38 -17.30 -1.93
CA ARG A 153 -6.33 -18.39 -1.64
C ARG A 153 -5.75 -19.41 -0.66
N ARG A 154 -4.46 -19.69 -0.77
CA ARG A 154 -3.74 -20.65 0.08
C ARG A 154 -3.52 -20.11 1.48
N TYR A 155 -3.02 -18.87 1.60
CA TYR A 155 -2.60 -18.28 2.87
C TYR A 155 -3.71 -17.49 3.57
N LYS A 156 -4.70 -16.99 2.84
CA LYS A 156 -5.84 -16.20 3.34
C LYS A 156 -5.40 -15.07 4.29
N PRO A 157 -4.45 -14.24 3.89
CA PRO A 157 -4.02 -13.14 4.72
C PRO A 157 -5.17 -12.13 4.91
N ARG A 158 -5.16 -11.40 6.02
CA ARG A 158 -5.86 -10.12 6.12
C ARG A 158 -4.96 -9.05 5.50
N GLY A 159 -5.53 -8.02 4.90
CA GLY A 159 -4.74 -6.91 4.39
C GLY A 159 -5.36 -6.20 3.22
N VAL A 160 -4.52 -5.47 2.50
CA VAL A 160 -4.88 -4.66 1.34
C VAL A 160 -4.12 -5.16 0.11
N LEU A 161 -4.80 -5.28 -1.03
CA LEU A 161 -4.13 -5.19 -2.33
C LEU A 161 -4.14 -3.72 -2.76
N HIS A 162 -2.96 -3.08 -2.69
CA HIS A 162 -2.84 -1.69 -3.07
C HIS A 162 -2.96 -1.52 -4.59
N CYS A 163 -3.33 -0.34 -5.04
CA CYS A 163 -3.44 0.05 -6.45
C CYS A 163 -4.22 -0.98 -7.30
N TYR A 164 -5.33 -1.48 -6.77
CA TYR A 164 -6.04 -2.61 -7.35
C TYR A 164 -6.39 -2.40 -8.83
N SER A 165 -5.93 -3.32 -9.67
CA SER A 165 -6.06 -3.25 -11.13
C SER A 165 -6.75 -4.47 -11.76
N GLY A 166 -7.21 -5.42 -10.94
CA GLY A 166 -7.89 -6.65 -11.38
C GLY A 166 -9.31 -6.44 -11.91
N SER A 167 -10.03 -7.54 -12.15
CA SER A 167 -11.42 -7.53 -12.62
C SER A 167 -12.42 -7.23 -11.49
N ALA A 168 -13.66 -6.94 -11.83
CA ALA A 168 -14.74 -6.79 -10.85
C ALA A 168 -15.11 -8.14 -10.20
N GLU A 169 -15.03 -9.22 -10.96
CA GLU A 169 -15.26 -10.58 -10.49
C GLU A 169 -14.24 -11.01 -9.46
N ASP A 170 -12.96 -10.74 -9.73
CA ASP A 170 -11.86 -11.01 -8.79
C ASP A 170 -11.97 -10.14 -7.54
N ALA A 171 -12.36 -8.86 -7.70
CA ALA A 171 -12.60 -7.96 -6.59
C ALA A 171 -13.68 -8.48 -5.63
N VAL A 172 -14.81 -8.96 -6.16
CA VAL A 172 -15.88 -9.57 -5.34
C VAL A 172 -15.38 -10.81 -4.62
N TRP A 173 -14.57 -11.65 -5.30
CA TRP A 173 -13.99 -12.82 -4.67
C TRP A 173 -13.01 -12.44 -3.56
N LEU A 174 -12.08 -11.50 -3.81
CA LEU A 174 -11.08 -11.05 -2.83
C LEU A 174 -11.73 -10.45 -1.57
N THR A 175 -12.71 -9.58 -1.77
CA THR A 175 -13.46 -8.98 -0.66
C THR A 175 -14.26 -10.01 0.13
N GLY A 176 -14.77 -11.04 -0.56
CA GLY A 176 -15.40 -12.21 0.08
C GLY A 176 -14.42 -13.07 0.91
N GLN A 177 -13.10 -12.95 0.68
CA GLN A 177 -12.05 -13.56 1.50
C GLN A 177 -11.56 -12.63 2.63
N GLY A 178 -12.06 -11.41 2.73
CA GLY A 178 -11.68 -10.44 3.75
C GLY A 178 -10.53 -9.52 3.37
N MET A 179 -10.15 -9.48 2.08
CA MET A 179 -9.16 -8.53 1.57
C MET A 179 -9.78 -7.18 1.29
N TYR A 180 -9.09 -6.12 1.68
CA TYR A 180 -9.39 -4.76 1.25
C TYR A 180 -8.73 -4.45 -0.08
N LEU A 181 -9.29 -3.52 -0.82
CA LEU A 181 -8.76 -3.07 -2.11
C LEU A 181 -8.43 -1.59 -2.05
N GLY A 182 -7.19 -1.25 -2.44
CA GLY A 182 -6.67 0.12 -2.47
C GLY A 182 -7.02 0.84 -3.77
N PHE A 183 -7.50 2.08 -3.64
CA PHE A 183 -7.86 2.93 -4.77
C PHE A 183 -7.16 4.28 -4.64
N GLY A 184 -6.23 4.53 -5.56
CA GLY A 184 -5.44 5.75 -5.63
C GLY A 184 -5.81 6.63 -6.82
N GLY A 185 -4.91 7.56 -7.18
CA GLY A 185 -5.10 8.53 -8.24
C GLY A 185 -5.51 7.96 -9.59
N ALA A 186 -5.06 6.75 -9.91
CA ALA A 186 -5.35 6.08 -11.18
C ALA A 186 -6.85 5.94 -11.49
N VAL A 187 -7.72 5.82 -10.47
CA VAL A 187 -9.17 5.68 -10.68
C VAL A 187 -9.78 6.91 -11.33
N THR A 188 -9.13 8.07 -11.19
CA THR A 188 -9.60 9.34 -11.75
C THR A 188 -9.17 9.57 -13.20
N TYR A 189 -8.27 8.71 -13.73
CA TYR A 189 -7.70 8.92 -15.06
C TYR A 189 -8.73 8.73 -16.16
N LYS A 190 -8.59 9.54 -17.21
CA LYS A 190 -9.45 9.42 -18.39
C LYS A 190 -9.36 8.01 -18.98
N GLY A 191 -10.47 7.30 -18.95
CA GLY A 191 -10.56 5.92 -19.43
C GLY A 191 -10.46 4.83 -18.35
N ALA A 192 -10.35 5.16 -17.07
CA ALA A 192 -10.29 4.20 -15.95
C ALA A 192 -11.64 3.45 -15.71
N LYS A 193 -12.27 2.97 -16.79
CA LYS A 193 -13.58 2.31 -16.74
C LYS A 193 -13.58 1.02 -15.90
N ARG A 194 -12.41 0.33 -15.81
CA ARG A 194 -12.28 -0.90 -15.03
C ARG A 194 -12.44 -0.59 -13.55
N ALA A 195 -11.69 0.40 -13.04
CA ALA A 195 -11.77 0.80 -11.63
C ALA A 195 -13.19 1.23 -11.23
N ALA A 196 -13.90 1.97 -12.09
CA ALA A 196 -15.29 2.34 -11.84
C ALA A 196 -16.22 1.12 -11.74
N ARG A 197 -16.01 0.08 -12.57
CA ARG A 197 -16.80 -1.18 -12.48
C ARG A 197 -16.48 -1.95 -11.20
N VAL A 198 -15.22 -2.00 -10.79
CA VAL A 198 -14.81 -2.63 -9.54
C VAL A 198 -15.47 -1.93 -8.35
N LEU A 199 -15.38 -0.61 -8.26
CA LEU A 199 -15.99 0.20 -7.20
C LEU A 199 -17.51 0.05 -7.14
N ALA A 200 -18.19 -0.16 -8.30
CA ALA A 200 -19.62 -0.41 -8.35
C ALA A 200 -20.00 -1.85 -7.96
N ALA A 201 -19.08 -2.79 -8.01
CA ALA A 201 -19.33 -4.21 -7.76
C ALA A 201 -19.07 -4.64 -6.31
N ILE A 202 -18.16 -3.96 -5.59
CA ILE A 202 -17.81 -4.29 -4.21
C ILE A 202 -18.63 -3.48 -3.20
N GLU A 203 -18.79 -4.01 -2.00
CA GLU A 203 -19.31 -3.24 -0.88
C GLU A 203 -18.30 -2.17 -0.46
N PRO A 204 -18.70 -0.89 -0.24
CA PRO A 204 -17.78 0.20 0.11
C PRO A 204 -16.91 -0.06 1.35
N ARG A 205 -17.34 -0.92 2.27
CA ARG A 205 -16.57 -1.30 3.46
C ARG A 205 -15.26 -2.04 3.15
N TRP A 206 -15.07 -2.52 1.92
CA TRP A 206 -13.86 -3.22 1.49
C TRP A 206 -12.89 -2.35 0.70
N ALA A 207 -13.22 -1.07 0.52
CA ALA A 207 -12.34 -0.14 -0.15
C ALA A 207 -11.54 0.70 0.85
N VAL A 208 -10.28 0.94 0.54
CA VAL A 208 -9.41 1.90 1.20
C VAL A 208 -8.86 2.88 0.17
N LEU A 209 -8.43 4.05 0.62
CA LEU A 209 -7.84 5.07 -0.26
C LEU A 209 -6.36 5.22 -0.01
N GLU A 210 -5.63 5.52 -1.07
CA GLU A 210 -4.18 5.62 -1.04
C GLU A 210 -3.68 6.64 -2.06
N THR A 211 -2.38 6.92 -2.01
CA THR A 211 -1.72 7.74 -3.01
C THR A 211 -0.73 7.00 -3.87
N ASP A 212 0.03 6.08 -3.29
CA ASP A 212 1.28 5.56 -3.85
C ASP A 212 2.26 6.73 -4.13
N CYS A 213 2.25 7.74 -3.25
CA CYS A 213 3.08 8.92 -3.43
C CYS A 213 4.58 8.59 -3.28
N PRO A 214 5.43 9.21 -4.10
CA PRO A 214 5.26 10.42 -4.91
C PRO A 214 4.57 10.24 -6.27
N TYR A 215 4.14 9.04 -6.61
CA TYR A 215 3.62 8.65 -7.90
C TYR A 215 2.10 8.87 -8.02
N MET A 216 1.56 8.60 -9.18
CA MET A 216 0.14 8.39 -9.49
C MET A 216 -0.81 9.50 -9.02
N ALA A 217 -0.37 10.78 -9.08
CA ALA A 217 -1.24 11.90 -8.73
C ALA A 217 -2.57 11.88 -9.53
N PRO A 218 -3.72 12.11 -8.86
CA PRO A 218 -5.04 12.08 -9.49
C PRO A 218 -5.27 13.27 -10.43
N GLU A 219 -6.26 13.19 -11.31
CA GLU A 219 -6.82 14.39 -11.92
C GLU A 219 -7.45 15.29 -10.82
N PRO A 220 -7.31 16.61 -10.83
CA PRO A 220 -6.73 17.45 -11.89
C PRO A 220 -5.22 17.74 -11.73
N VAL A 221 -4.54 17.11 -10.78
CA VAL A 221 -3.12 17.39 -10.46
C VAL A 221 -2.15 16.38 -11.09
N ARG A 222 -2.61 15.58 -12.03
CA ARG A 222 -1.81 14.59 -12.73
C ARG A 222 -0.53 15.18 -13.33
N GLY A 223 0.59 14.43 -13.20
CA GLY A 223 1.92 14.88 -13.65
C GLY A 223 2.69 15.73 -12.63
N ARG A 224 2.09 16.01 -11.46
CA ARG A 224 2.78 16.61 -10.31
C ARG A 224 3.21 15.52 -9.34
N ARG A 225 4.15 15.83 -8.44
CA ARG A 225 4.46 14.97 -7.29
C ARG A 225 3.21 14.82 -6.43
N ASN A 226 2.84 13.59 -6.12
CA ASN A 226 1.67 13.27 -5.32
C ASN A 226 1.95 13.40 -3.82
N ASP A 227 0.90 13.60 -3.02
CA ASP A 227 0.89 13.50 -1.56
C ASP A 227 -0.51 13.16 -1.04
N SER A 228 -0.62 12.74 0.22
CA SER A 228 -1.86 12.23 0.83
C SER A 228 -3.05 13.18 0.77
N ARG A 229 -2.83 14.50 0.68
CA ARG A 229 -3.92 15.50 0.55
C ARG A 229 -4.72 15.33 -0.74
N ASN A 230 -4.09 14.77 -1.76
CA ASN A 230 -4.73 14.52 -3.06
C ASN A 230 -5.76 13.38 -3.03
N ILE A 231 -5.81 12.58 -1.96
CA ILE A 231 -6.89 11.59 -1.73
C ILE A 231 -8.27 12.28 -1.73
N ALA A 232 -8.34 13.55 -1.39
CA ALA A 232 -9.57 14.33 -1.50
C ALA A 232 -10.18 14.32 -2.93
N HIS A 233 -9.33 14.32 -3.98
CA HIS A 233 -9.78 14.21 -5.37
C HIS A 233 -10.26 12.79 -5.69
N VAL A 234 -9.59 11.77 -5.16
CA VAL A 234 -9.98 10.36 -5.31
C VAL A 234 -11.34 10.12 -4.66
N ALA A 235 -11.52 10.61 -3.42
CA ALA A 235 -12.79 10.51 -2.70
C ALA A 235 -13.93 11.22 -3.41
N ALA A 236 -13.69 12.41 -3.97
CA ALA A 236 -14.69 13.13 -4.75
C ALA A 236 -15.12 12.37 -6.02
N TYR A 237 -14.18 11.69 -6.68
CA TYR A 237 -14.49 10.85 -7.84
C TYR A 237 -15.33 9.62 -7.44
N ILE A 238 -14.93 8.90 -6.38
CA ILE A 238 -15.61 7.71 -5.88
C ILE A 238 -17.00 8.04 -5.35
N ALA A 239 -17.17 9.20 -4.72
CA ALA A 239 -18.45 9.71 -4.24
C ALA A 239 -19.52 9.75 -5.34
N GLY A 240 -19.12 10.12 -6.56
CA GLY A 240 -20.01 10.07 -7.73
C GLY A 240 -20.45 8.66 -8.11
N ILE A 241 -19.60 7.65 -7.92
CA ILE A 241 -19.93 6.23 -8.21
C ILE A 241 -20.85 5.67 -7.13
N TRP A 242 -20.56 5.92 -5.87
CA TRP A 242 -21.31 5.38 -4.73
C TRP A 242 -22.54 6.22 -4.35
N GLN A 243 -22.76 7.38 -5.00
CA GLN A 243 -23.83 8.31 -4.67
C GLN A 243 -23.79 8.75 -3.20
N MET A 244 -22.58 9.06 -2.73
CA MET A 244 -22.29 9.51 -1.37
C MET A 244 -21.69 10.94 -1.40
N GLU A 245 -21.72 11.61 -0.25
CA GLU A 245 -20.94 12.84 -0.08
C GLU A 245 -19.44 12.49 0.01
N PRO A 246 -18.53 13.31 -0.58
CA PRO A 246 -17.08 13.03 -0.55
C PRO A 246 -16.50 12.86 0.86
N GLN A 247 -17.01 13.61 1.85
CA GLN A 247 -16.58 13.46 3.24
C GLN A 247 -17.01 12.10 3.82
N ALA A 248 -18.18 11.62 3.48
CA ALA A 248 -18.65 10.31 3.92
C ALA A 248 -17.80 9.16 3.33
N VAL A 249 -17.30 9.32 2.09
CA VAL A 249 -16.34 8.37 1.50
C VAL A 249 -15.04 8.36 2.30
N LEU A 250 -14.49 9.53 2.65
CA LEU A 250 -13.27 9.62 3.47
C LEU A 250 -13.46 8.99 4.84
N ASP A 251 -14.57 9.29 5.52
CA ASP A 251 -14.84 8.77 6.85
C ASP A 251 -14.97 7.24 6.85
N LEU A 252 -15.67 6.70 5.85
CA LEU A 252 -15.83 5.25 5.67
C LEU A 252 -14.49 4.58 5.38
N THR A 253 -13.73 5.08 4.40
CA THR A 253 -12.47 4.44 3.99
C THR A 253 -11.38 4.58 5.03
N ALA A 254 -11.37 5.65 5.82
CA ALA A 254 -10.50 5.78 6.98
C ALA A 254 -10.87 4.80 8.10
N ALA A 255 -12.16 4.53 8.33
CA ALA A 255 -12.60 3.51 9.27
C ALA A 255 -12.18 2.11 8.78
N ASN A 256 -12.36 1.81 7.49
CA ASN A 256 -11.92 0.57 6.87
C ASN A 256 -10.40 0.36 7.03
N ALA A 257 -9.58 1.41 6.81
CA ALA A 257 -8.14 1.35 6.99
C ALA A 257 -7.75 1.03 8.44
N ARG A 258 -8.38 1.70 9.41
CA ARG A 258 -8.12 1.42 10.83
C ARG A 258 -8.52 0.01 11.23
N GLU A 259 -9.65 -0.50 10.73
CA GLU A 259 -10.08 -1.88 10.95
C GLU A 259 -9.08 -2.86 10.34
N CYS A 260 -8.67 -2.66 9.08
CA CYS A 260 -7.72 -3.51 8.38
C CYS A 260 -6.40 -3.64 9.15
N PHE A 261 -5.83 -2.51 9.58
CA PHE A 261 -4.51 -2.44 10.23
C PHE A 261 -4.60 -2.47 11.77
N ARG A 262 -5.78 -2.66 12.36
CA ARG A 262 -6.02 -2.66 13.82
C ARG A 262 -5.49 -1.41 14.54
N ILE A 263 -5.65 -0.26 13.89
CA ILE A 263 -5.25 1.04 14.43
C ILE A 263 -6.41 1.63 15.24
N VAL A 264 -6.15 1.95 16.50
CA VAL A 264 -7.13 2.52 17.45
C VAL A 264 -7.17 4.05 17.38
#